data_3e7f098b0bf11706a33d058b19a08481
#
_entry.id   3e7f098b0bf11706a33d058b19a08481
#
_cell.length_a   1.000
_cell.length_b   1.000
_cell.length_c   1.000
_cell.angle_alpha   90.00
_cell.angle_beta   90.00
_cell.angle_gamma   90.00
#
_symmetry.space_group_name_H-M   'P 1'
#
loop_
_entity.id
_entity.type
_entity.pdbx_description
1 polymer ?
#
loop_
_entity_poly.entity_id
_entity_poly.type
_entity_poly.pdbx_seq_one_letter_code
_entity_poly.pdbx_strand_id
1 'polypeptide(L)'
;AYFEIQFGNVKRPVHQNTTWDQARFEVCAHKWMDLSEYGYGAAVLNDCKYGCDIHDSVMSLTLIKSGIFPDPQADQGLHEFTYSLYPHRGDFRRGRVIQEAYDLNCPLTVQKQSGIKKGEWSFLQISEENIFADTVKKAEEGDDLIIRLYEAYGIRTRVHLVFPLFSDFDA
;
A
#
# COMPACT_ATOMS: atom_id res chain seq x y z
N ALA A 1 0.13 -15.74 -4.29
CA ALA A 1 0.66 -14.42 -3.98
C ALA A 1 -0.45 -13.39 -3.89
N TYR A 2 -0.19 -12.27 -3.23
CA TYR A 2 -1.09 -11.13 -3.11
C TYR A 2 -0.44 -9.88 -3.68
N PHE A 3 -1.24 -9.04 -4.32
CA PHE A 3 -0.78 -7.81 -4.98
C PHE A 3 -1.72 -6.68 -4.62
N GLU A 4 -1.16 -5.55 -4.22
CA GLU A 4 -1.98 -4.38 -3.94
C GLU A 4 -2.60 -3.81 -5.21
N ILE A 5 -3.87 -3.49 -5.11
CA ILE A 5 -4.63 -2.70 -6.08
C ILE A 5 -5.27 -1.52 -5.37
N GLN A 6 -5.96 -0.66 -6.11
CA GLN A 6 -6.68 0.48 -5.52
C GLN A 6 -7.69 0.00 -4.47
N PHE A 7 -7.55 0.51 -3.24
CA PHE A 7 -8.45 0.22 -2.12
C PHE A 7 -8.58 -1.26 -1.75
N GLY A 8 -7.51 -2.04 -1.91
CA GLY A 8 -7.53 -3.45 -1.56
C GLY A 8 -6.36 -4.23 -2.15
N ASN A 9 -6.56 -5.51 -2.31
CA ASN A 9 -5.58 -6.40 -2.90
C ASN A 9 -6.26 -7.53 -3.69
N VAL A 10 -5.49 -8.17 -4.55
CA VAL A 10 -5.94 -9.30 -5.35
C VAL A 10 -4.99 -10.48 -5.15
N LYS A 11 -5.55 -11.66 -4.98
CA LYS A 11 -4.80 -12.91 -4.98
C LYS A 11 -4.63 -13.41 -6.42
N ARG A 12 -3.38 -13.72 -6.80
CA ARG A 12 -3.06 -14.32 -8.11
C ARG A 12 -2.30 -15.62 -7.93
N PRO A 13 -2.45 -16.59 -8.83
CA PRO A 13 -1.63 -17.80 -8.84
C PRO A 13 -0.17 -17.46 -9.14
N VAL A 14 0.74 -18.30 -8.70
CA VAL A 14 2.18 -18.19 -8.98
C VAL A 14 2.67 -19.21 -10.00
N HIS A 15 1.79 -20.15 -10.41
CA HIS A 15 2.06 -21.15 -11.42
C HIS A 15 1.65 -20.67 -12.82
N GLN A 16 2.21 -21.28 -13.86
CA GLN A 16 1.92 -21.01 -15.28
C GLN A 16 1.44 -22.26 -16.00
N ASN A 17 0.28 -22.79 -15.60
CA ASN A 17 -0.26 -24.05 -16.13
C ASN A 17 -1.11 -23.88 -17.38
N THR A 18 -1.58 -22.67 -17.65
CA THR A 18 -2.46 -22.36 -18.78
C THR A 18 -1.92 -21.20 -19.60
N THR A 19 -2.43 -21.05 -20.83
CA THR A 19 -2.10 -19.87 -21.67
C THR A 19 -2.55 -18.55 -21.03
N TRP A 20 -3.61 -18.59 -20.21
CA TRP A 20 -4.05 -17.44 -19.40
C TRP A 20 -3.04 -17.06 -18.32
N ASP A 21 -2.41 -18.05 -17.69
CA ASP A 21 -1.35 -17.80 -16.70
C ASP A 21 -0.11 -17.23 -17.38
N GLN A 22 0.27 -17.78 -18.54
CA GLN A 22 1.41 -17.30 -19.33
C GLN A 22 1.19 -15.88 -19.85
N ALA A 23 -0.04 -15.49 -20.19
CA ALA A 23 -0.35 -14.13 -20.63
C ALA A 23 -0.20 -13.08 -19.49
N ARG A 24 -0.19 -13.51 -18.24
CA ARG A 24 0.02 -12.68 -17.06
C ARG A 24 1.49 -12.65 -16.63
N PHE A 25 2.41 -12.51 -17.57
CA PHE A 25 3.84 -12.48 -17.33
C PHE A 25 4.30 -11.23 -16.55
N GLU A 26 3.51 -10.18 -16.57
CA GLU A 26 3.72 -8.96 -15.78
C GLU A 26 2.35 -8.42 -15.38
N VAL A 27 2.20 -8.05 -14.11
CA VAL A 27 0.95 -7.55 -13.54
C VAL A 27 1.18 -6.25 -12.79
N CYS A 28 0.11 -5.50 -12.54
CA CYS A 28 0.19 -4.30 -11.73
C CYS A 28 0.06 -4.64 -10.25
N ALA A 29 0.97 -4.08 -9.45
CA ALA A 29 0.81 -3.87 -8.02
C ALA A 29 1.26 -2.46 -7.67
N HIS A 30 0.67 -1.84 -6.64
CA HIS A 30 1.07 -0.49 -6.27
C HIS A 30 2.19 -0.51 -5.24
N LYS A 31 1.87 -0.33 -3.97
CA LYS A 31 2.89 -0.18 -2.93
C LYS A 31 3.55 -1.49 -2.50
N TRP A 32 2.90 -2.63 -2.75
CA TRP A 32 3.45 -3.92 -2.32
C TRP A 32 2.95 -5.11 -3.15
N MET A 33 3.76 -6.15 -3.20
CA MET A 33 3.41 -7.52 -3.56
C MET A 33 3.94 -8.47 -2.48
N ASP A 34 3.23 -9.57 -2.23
CA ASP A 34 3.53 -10.53 -1.16
C ASP A 34 3.45 -11.97 -1.66
N LEU A 35 4.46 -12.74 -1.30
CA LEU A 35 4.50 -14.18 -1.47
C LEU A 35 4.63 -14.82 -0.09
N SER A 36 3.57 -15.47 0.36
CA SER A 36 3.53 -16.07 1.69
C SER A 36 2.95 -17.48 1.71
N GLU A 37 3.41 -18.24 2.66
CA GLU A 37 2.87 -19.52 3.10
C GLU A 37 2.34 -19.42 4.53
N TYR A 38 1.92 -20.53 5.15
CA TYR A 38 1.25 -20.49 6.46
C TYR A 38 2.06 -19.82 7.57
N GLY A 39 3.37 -20.05 7.64
CA GLY A 39 4.22 -19.60 8.74
C GLY A 39 5.15 -18.44 8.43
N TYR A 40 5.34 -18.13 7.16
CA TYR A 40 6.37 -17.22 6.69
C TYR A 40 5.96 -16.55 5.36
N GLY A 41 6.42 -15.35 5.13
CA GLY A 41 6.25 -14.64 3.87
C GLY A 41 7.37 -13.65 3.63
N ALA A 42 7.42 -13.16 2.40
CA ALA A 42 8.26 -12.05 2.00
C ALA A 42 7.46 -11.12 1.09
N ALA A 43 7.50 -9.85 1.39
CA ALA A 43 6.93 -8.82 0.55
C ALA A 43 8.02 -7.97 -0.13
N VAL A 44 7.73 -7.48 -1.32
CA VAL A 44 8.48 -6.39 -1.94
C VAL A 44 7.61 -5.14 -1.85
N LEU A 45 8.15 -4.13 -1.17
CA LEU A 45 7.53 -2.81 -1.03
C LEU A 45 8.20 -1.85 -2.01
N ASN A 46 7.47 -0.90 -2.58
CA ASN A 46 8.03 0.11 -3.47
C ASN A 46 7.23 1.41 -3.43
N ASP A 47 7.84 2.49 -3.93
CA ASP A 47 7.26 3.83 -3.93
C ASP A 47 6.64 4.26 -5.29
N CYS A 48 7.10 3.69 -6.42
CA CYS A 48 6.70 4.18 -7.74
C CYS A 48 6.81 3.15 -8.89
N LYS A 49 7.16 1.89 -8.62
CA LYS A 49 7.33 0.86 -9.64
C LYS A 49 6.19 -0.15 -9.58
N TYR A 50 5.31 -0.12 -10.55
CA TYR A 50 4.02 -0.83 -10.50
C TYR A 50 3.96 -2.08 -11.39
N GLY A 51 4.95 -2.31 -12.23
CA GLY A 51 5.11 -3.55 -12.99
C GLY A 51 5.82 -4.60 -12.15
N CYS A 52 5.20 -5.76 -11.99
CA CYS A 52 5.79 -6.84 -11.20
C CYS A 52 5.26 -8.20 -11.65
N ASP A 53 5.93 -9.26 -11.23
CA ASP A 53 5.44 -10.62 -11.34
C ASP A 53 5.94 -11.50 -10.20
N ILE A 54 5.24 -12.58 -9.97
CA ILE A 54 5.65 -13.64 -9.06
C ILE A 54 5.39 -15.00 -9.75
N HIS A 55 6.48 -15.71 -10.02
CA HIS A 55 6.45 -17.04 -10.58
C HIS A 55 7.16 -18.03 -9.66
N ASP A 56 6.45 -19.08 -9.25
CA ASP A 56 6.92 -20.02 -8.25
C ASP A 56 7.40 -19.30 -7.00
N SER A 57 8.69 -19.29 -6.73
CA SER A 57 9.32 -18.63 -5.59
C SER A 57 10.14 -17.39 -5.98
N VAL A 58 9.99 -16.90 -7.21
CA VAL A 58 10.72 -15.73 -7.71
C VAL A 58 9.79 -14.53 -7.76
N MET A 59 10.21 -13.45 -7.13
CA MET A 59 9.51 -12.15 -7.15
C MET A 59 10.32 -11.19 -8.01
N SER A 60 9.67 -10.55 -8.98
CA SER A 60 10.31 -9.60 -9.89
C SER A 60 9.61 -8.23 -9.82
N LEU A 61 10.40 -7.17 -9.77
CA LEU A 61 9.95 -5.79 -9.85
C LEU A 61 10.55 -5.13 -11.10
N THR A 62 9.71 -4.68 -12.02
CA THR A 62 10.14 -3.96 -13.20
C THR A 62 10.54 -2.54 -12.85
N LEU A 63 11.82 -2.23 -12.97
CA LEU A 63 12.34 -0.91 -12.60
C LEU A 63 12.14 0.11 -13.72
N ILE A 64 12.40 -0.28 -14.97
CA ILE A 64 12.24 0.58 -16.16
C ILE A 64 11.82 -0.30 -17.34
N LYS A 65 10.86 0.18 -18.11
CA LYS A 65 10.45 -0.40 -19.40
C LYS A 65 10.10 0.74 -20.35
N SER A 66 11.08 1.22 -21.08
CA SER A 66 10.94 2.37 -21.97
C SER A 66 10.48 1.96 -23.35
N GLY A 67 9.48 2.64 -23.89
CA GLY A 67 9.10 2.55 -25.30
C GLY A 67 10.07 3.36 -26.17
N ILE A 68 10.24 2.92 -27.42
CA ILE A 68 11.01 3.64 -28.43
C ILE A 68 10.12 4.39 -29.44
N PHE A 69 8.82 4.21 -29.33
CA PHE A 69 7.83 4.88 -30.18
C PHE A 69 6.62 5.31 -29.32
N PRO A 70 6.07 6.49 -29.51
CA PRO A 70 6.40 7.51 -30.50
C PRO A 70 7.64 8.36 -30.16
N ASP A 71 8.17 8.30 -28.95
CA ASP A 71 9.35 9.05 -28.51
C ASP A 71 10.54 8.10 -28.31
N PRO A 72 11.58 8.14 -29.16
CA PRO A 72 12.77 7.31 -29.02
C PRO A 72 13.66 7.71 -27.83
N GLN A 73 13.38 8.83 -27.18
CA GLN A 73 14.10 9.33 -26.01
C GLN A 73 13.27 9.21 -24.73
N ALA A 74 12.15 8.49 -24.77
CA ALA A 74 11.29 8.27 -23.61
C ALA A 74 12.12 7.65 -22.46
N ASP A 75 11.87 8.13 -21.24
CA ASP A 75 12.50 7.67 -20.01
C ASP A 75 14.03 7.76 -19.95
N GLN A 76 14.66 8.52 -20.85
CA GLN A 76 16.09 8.82 -20.74
C GLN A 76 16.34 9.83 -19.62
N GLY A 77 17.29 9.54 -18.73
CA GLY A 77 17.66 10.43 -17.63
C GLY A 77 17.93 9.70 -16.32
N LEU A 78 18.00 10.48 -15.25
CA LEU A 78 18.16 9.96 -13.89
C LEU A 78 16.81 9.46 -13.38
N HIS A 79 16.78 8.24 -12.85
CA HIS A 79 15.62 7.65 -12.20
C HIS A 79 15.94 7.41 -10.73
N GLU A 80 15.07 7.90 -9.84
CA GLU A 80 15.13 7.67 -8.42
C GLU A 80 13.89 6.87 -7.99
N PHE A 81 14.11 5.81 -7.25
CA PHE A 81 13.04 4.96 -6.72
C PHE A 81 13.52 4.20 -5.49
N THR A 82 12.59 3.85 -4.62
CA THR A 82 12.85 3.09 -3.41
C THR A 82 12.08 1.78 -3.43
N TYR A 83 12.75 0.69 -3.11
CA TYR A 83 12.11 -0.59 -2.84
C TYR A 83 12.72 -1.24 -1.61
N SER A 84 11.96 -2.11 -0.96
CA SER A 84 12.38 -2.84 0.24
C SER A 84 11.95 -4.29 0.15
N LEU A 85 12.85 -5.20 0.50
CA LEU A 85 12.51 -6.59 0.77
C LEU A 85 12.13 -6.71 2.25
N TYR A 86 10.90 -7.17 2.50
CA TYR A 86 10.32 -7.27 3.83
C TYR A 86 9.92 -8.72 4.17
N PRO A 87 10.82 -9.50 4.81
CA PRO A 87 10.47 -10.82 5.33
C PRO A 87 9.58 -10.71 6.56
N HIS A 88 8.56 -11.56 6.68
CA HIS A 88 7.61 -11.49 7.79
C HIS A 88 7.08 -12.87 8.19
N ARG A 89 6.44 -12.94 9.35
CA ARG A 89 5.75 -14.15 9.82
C ARG A 89 4.32 -14.19 9.30
N GLY A 90 3.88 -15.38 8.88
CA GLY A 90 2.53 -15.61 8.38
C GLY A 90 2.29 -14.95 7.02
N ASP A 91 1.04 -14.61 6.73
CA ASP A 91 0.64 -13.91 5.51
C ASP A 91 0.79 -12.38 5.65
N PHE A 92 0.47 -11.65 4.58
CA PHE A 92 0.58 -10.19 4.52
C PHE A 92 -0.20 -9.45 5.63
N ARG A 93 -1.29 -10.04 6.15
CA ARG A 93 -2.09 -9.47 7.23
C ARG A 93 -1.32 -9.52 8.53
N ARG A 94 -0.89 -10.72 8.93
CA ARG A 94 -0.10 -10.94 10.14
C ARG A 94 1.26 -10.26 10.07
N GLY A 95 1.85 -10.20 8.88
CA GLY A 95 3.09 -9.49 8.60
C GLY A 95 2.95 -7.97 8.57
N ARG A 96 1.73 -7.43 8.62
CA ARG A 96 1.46 -5.98 8.55
C ARG A 96 2.04 -5.32 7.30
N VAL A 97 2.08 -6.05 6.19
CA VAL A 97 2.70 -5.61 4.93
C VAL A 97 2.09 -4.31 4.42
N ILE A 98 0.77 -4.12 4.61
CA ILE A 98 0.07 -2.91 4.18
C ILE A 98 0.59 -1.69 4.95
N GLN A 99 0.73 -1.79 6.28
CA GLN A 99 1.23 -0.72 7.14
C GLN A 99 2.67 -0.35 6.77
N GLU A 100 3.54 -1.34 6.64
CA GLU A 100 4.94 -1.13 6.25
C GLU A 100 5.06 -0.48 4.86
N ALA A 101 4.19 -0.85 3.93
CA ALA A 101 4.14 -0.22 2.62
C ALA A 101 3.65 1.24 2.69
N TYR A 102 2.72 1.56 3.59
CA TYR A 102 2.33 2.95 3.86
C TYR A 102 3.47 3.73 4.50
N ASP A 103 4.19 3.16 5.47
CA ASP A 103 5.33 3.82 6.13
C ASP A 103 6.46 4.14 5.14
N LEU A 104 6.70 3.25 4.16
CA LEU A 104 7.64 3.52 3.06
C LEU A 104 7.18 4.69 2.18
N ASN A 105 5.88 4.76 1.86
CA ASN A 105 5.32 5.73 0.92
C ASN A 105 4.94 7.06 1.57
N CYS A 106 4.72 7.07 2.88
CA CYS A 106 4.34 8.24 3.68
C CYS A 106 5.32 8.42 4.84
N PRO A 107 6.58 8.77 4.57
CA PRO A 107 7.61 8.86 5.59
C PRO A 107 7.29 9.96 6.60
N LEU A 108 7.71 9.74 7.86
CA LEU A 108 7.52 10.69 8.94
C LEU A 108 8.21 12.03 8.64
N THR A 109 7.50 13.11 8.86
CA THR A 109 8.06 14.46 8.79
C THR A 109 8.57 14.87 10.16
N VAL A 110 9.83 15.27 10.25
CA VAL A 110 10.46 15.74 11.49
C VAL A 110 10.65 17.26 11.44
N GLN A 111 10.09 17.95 12.42
CA GLN A 111 10.27 19.40 12.56
C GLN A 111 10.85 19.73 13.93
N LYS A 112 11.86 20.60 13.96
CA LYS A 112 12.42 21.15 15.20
C LYS A 112 11.58 22.33 15.64
N GLN A 113 10.95 22.21 16.81
CA GLN A 113 10.15 23.28 17.39
C GLN A 113 10.49 23.46 18.87
N SER A 114 10.54 24.71 19.33
CA SER A 114 10.76 25.04 20.74
C SER A 114 9.42 25.29 21.46
N GLY A 115 9.35 24.91 22.74
CA GLY A 115 8.19 25.24 23.60
C GLY A 115 7.00 24.25 23.49
N ILE A 116 7.18 23.10 22.85
CA ILE A 116 6.11 22.08 22.76
C ILE A 116 6.02 21.29 24.07
N LYS A 117 4.81 21.09 24.56
CA LYS A 117 4.56 20.11 25.62
C LYS A 117 4.70 18.71 25.03
N LYS A 118 5.42 17.81 25.71
CA LYS A 118 5.48 16.39 25.35
C LYS A 118 4.08 15.80 25.41
N GLY A 119 3.70 15.08 24.36
CA GLY A 119 2.41 14.38 24.27
C GLY A 119 2.28 13.67 22.94
N GLU A 120 1.39 12.70 22.92
CA GLU A 120 0.95 12.00 21.71
C GLU A 120 -0.54 12.32 21.51
N TRP A 121 -0.91 12.54 20.27
CA TRP A 121 -2.30 12.75 19.90
C TRP A 121 -2.56 12.20 18.49
N SER A 122 -3.77 11.81 18.23
CA SER A 122 -4.19 11.31 16.94
C SER A 122 -5.41 12.10 16.47
N PHE A 123 -5.44 12.42 15.19
CA PHE A 123 -6.61 13.03 14.56
C PHE A 123 -7.77 12.03 14.46
N LEU A 124 -7.47 10.78 14.10
CA LEU A 124 -8.43 9.70 13.90
C LEU A 124 -7.88 8.41 14.53
N GLN A 125 -8.71 7.75 15.33
CA GLN A 125 -8.44 6.40 15.82
C GLN A 125 -9.45 5.43 15.22
N ILE A 126 -8.94 4.32 14.69
CA ILE A 126 -9.72 3.27 14.04
C ILE A 126 -9.59 2.00 14.89
N SER A 127 -10.72 1.39 15.27
CA SER A 127 -10.71 0.24 16.20
C SER A 127 -10.16 -1.04 15.58
N GLU A 128 -10.16 -1.17 14.25
CA GLU A 128 -9.90 -2.42 13.54
C GLU A 128 -8.70 -2.32 12.62
N GLU A 129 -7.82 -3.30 12.68
CA GLU A 129 -6.54 -3.31 11.94
C GLU A 129 -6.68 -3.51 10.42
N ASN A 130 -7.83 -4.00 9.96
CA ASN A 130 -8.14 -4.21 8.55
C ASN A 130 -8.80 -3.01 7.87
N ILE A 131 -9.05 -1.95 8.61
CA ILE A 131 -9.63 -0.71 8.08
C ILE A 131 -8.54 0.36 7.99
N PHE A 132 -8.38 0.92 6.82
CA PHE A 132 -7.37 1.94 6.52
C PHE A 132 -8.01 3.26 6.14
N ALA A 133 -7.52 4.34 6.75
CA ALA A 133 -7.81 5.70 6.30
C ALA A 133 -6.82 6.07 5.18
N ASP A 134 -7.32 6.11 3.96
CA ASP A 134 -6.52 6.42 2.78
C ASP A 134 -6.39 7.93 2.57
N THR A 135 -7.45 8.68 2.84
CA THR A 135 -7.50 10.10 2.57
C THR A 135 -8.26 10.85 3.65
N VAL A 136 -7.72 11.99 4.03
CA VAL A 136 -8.41 13.03 4.80
C VAL A 136 -8.28 14.33 4.02
N LYS A 137 -9.39 14.92 3.61
CA LYS A 137 -9.39 16.16 2.82
C LYS A 137 -10.59 17.05 3.14
N LYS A 138 -10.50 18.34 2.81
CA LYS A 138 -11.65 19.24 2.78
C LYS A 138 -12.57 18.87 1.61
N ALA A 139 -13.87 19.00 1.79
CA ALA A 139 -14.84 18.90 0.71
C ALA A 139 -14.60 19.97 -0.36
N GLU A 140 -15.00 19.69 -1.60
CA GLU A 140 -14.89 20.65 -2.71
C GLU A 140 -15.87 21.81 -2.52
N GLU A 141 -17.06 21.50 -2.00
CA GLU A 141 -18.06 22.48 -1.64
C GLU A 141 -18.30 22.45 -0.13
N GLY A 142 -18.38 23.63 0.48
CA GLY A 142 -18.59 23.76 1.92
C GLY A 142 -17.34 23.59 2.78
N ASP A 143 -17.55 23.39 4.08
CA ASP A 143 -16.48 23.26 5.08
C ASP A 143 -16.38 21.86 5.68
N ASP A 144 -17.03 20.89 5.05
CA ASP A 144 -17.02 19.51 5.52
C ASP A 144 -15.67 18.83 5.37
N LEU A 145 -15.39 17.89 6.24
CA LEU A 145 -14.22 17.04 6.19
C LEU A 145 -14.57 15.68 5.58
N ILE A 146 -13.89 15.30 4.53
CA ILE A 146 -14.03 14.01 3.87
C ILE A 146 -12.95 13.07 4.38
N ILE A 147 -13.36 11.92 4.88
CA ILE A 147 -12.47 10.83 5.26
C ILE A 147 -12.84 9.61 4.43
N ARG A 148 -11.86 9.10 3.67
CA ARG A 148 -12.02 7.90 2.88
C ARG A 148 -11.40 6.71 3.59
N LEU A 149 -12.21 5.69 3.81
CA LEU A 149 -11.81 4.44 4.44
C LEU A 149 -11.99 3.28 3.47
N TYR A 150 -11.17 2.25 3.60
CA TYR A 150 -11.38 0.98 2.91
C TYR A 150 -11.04 -0.20 3.81
N GLU A 151 -11.66 -1.34 3.53
CA GLU A 151 -11.40 -2.62 4.17
C GLU A 151 -10.43 -3.43 3.32
N ALA A 152 -9.32 -3.90 3.89
CA ALA A 152 -8.20 -4.43 3.14
C ALA A 152 -8.03 -5.97 3.22
N TYR A 153 -8.75 -6.67 4.09
CA TYR A 153 -8.56 -8.10 4.31
C TYR A 153 -9.61 -9.00 3.64
N GLY A 154 -10.63 -8.38 3.02
CA GLY A 154 -11.72 -9.06 2.33
C GLY A 154 -12.77 -9.62 3.29
N ILE A 155 -13.00 -8.98 4.44
CA ILE A 155 -13.98 -9.38 5.46
C ILE A 155 -14.94 -8.24 5.79
N ARG A 156 -16.16 -8.60 6.20
CA ARG A 156 -17.11 -7.60 6.71
C ARG A 156 -16.75 -7.25 8.14
N THR A 157 -16.53 -5.97 8.42
CA THR A 157 -16.07 -5.46 9.70
C THR A 157 -16.97 -4.33 10.20
N ARG A 158 -17.31 -4.35 11.49
CA ARG A 158 -17.88 -3.18 12.16
C ARG A 158 -16.73 -2.42 12.80
N VAL A 159 -16.62 -1.15 12.49
CA VAL A 159 -15.54 -0.29 12.95
C VAL A 159 -16.08 0.84 13.81
N HIS A 160 -15.32 1.23 14.83
CA HIS A 160 -15.54 2.45 15.59
C HIS A 160 -14.45 3.47 15.22
N LEU A 161 -14.91 4.67 14.90
CA LEU A 161 -14.05 5.80 14.60
C LEU A 161 -14.10 6.77 15.77
N VAL A 162 -12.96 7.17 16.28
CA VAL A 162 -12.86 8.16 17.36
C VAL A 162 -12.04 9.33 16.86
N PHE A 163 -12.55 10.53 17.08
CA PHE A 163 -11.91 11.79 16.75
C PHE A 163 -11.54 12.54 18.03
N PRO A 164 -10.35 12.29 18.61
CA PRO A 164 -10.01 12.81 19.94
C PRO A 164 -9.96 14.33 20.05
N LEU A 165 -9.80 15.03 18.93
CA LEU A 165 -9.75 16.50 18.90
C LEU A 165 -11.12 17.16 18.75
N PHE A 166 -12.16 16.37 18.52
CA PHE A 166 -13.50 16.88 18.26
C PHE A 166 -14.48 16.20 19.22
N SER A 167 -14.89 16.93 20.26
CA SER A 167 -15.79 16.40 21.29
C SER A 167 -17.26 16.39 20.89
N ASP A 168 -17.65 17.14 19.83
CA ASP A 168 -19.03 17.38 19.45
C ASP A 168 -19.20 17.28 17.91
N PHE A 169 -19.14 16.06 17.38
CA PHE A 169 -19.58 15.79 16.00
C PHE A 169 -20.93 15.07 16.04
N ASP A 170 -21.94 15.69 15.49
CA ASP A 170 -23.14 15.00 15.01
C ASP A 170 -22.78 14.34 13.67
N ALA A 171 -22.80 13.00 13.62
CA ALA A 171 -22.55 12.18 12.44
C ALA A 171 -23.85 11.78 11.75
#